data_e2d095c4ac4dd0bc41e046f326a4fa17
#
_entry.id   e2d095c4ac4dd0bc41e046f326a4fa17
#
_cell.length_a   1.000
_cell.length_b   1.000
_cell.length_c   1.000
_cell.angle_alpha   90.00
_cell.angle_beta   90.00
_cell.angle_gamma   90.00
#
_symmetry.space_group_name_H-M   'P 1'
#
loop_
_entity.id
_entity.type
_entity.pdbx_description
1 polymer ?
#
loop_
_entity_poly.entity_id
_entity_poly.type
_entity_poly.pdbx_seq_one_letter_code
_entity_poly.pdbx_strand_id
1 'polypeptide(L)'
;DIKTEDIELLYYPIAVKNADYTDVAEKYRQYLIENGGVEKKSIPQIPPVYVSLYGGMEKKKPVLGIPVTKKTAVTDFMQGREILNDLTESGVDNIVAVYKNWTDNGIENKVDTTAKPSSVLGGKDGFTALSDFIADNGYELYPVSDNRDFYSGNGYNSINNTCVRISGSYSRIVSYDRAYDIPDGFKDNMSLLSPAYYGDVFGDIAENYADAGISGVSLGNLTSSLYGDYGKHELSRGDAKNLAAEGFKLISD
;
A
#
# COMPACT_ATOMS: atom_id res chain seq x y z
N ASP A 1 9.72 -0.06 -30.69
CA ASP A 1 11.07 0.50 -30.68
C ASP A 1 11.76 0.13 -29.38
N ILE A 2 12.84 -0.66 -29.47
CA ILE A 2 13.72 -0.90 -28.34
C ILE A 2 14.52 0.39 -28.20
N LYS A 3 14.20 1.22 -27.19
CA LYS A 3 15.08 2.31 -26.77
C LYS A 3 16.35 1.65 -26.23
N THR A 4 17.40 1.65 -27.03
CA THR A 4 18.76 1.34 -26.56
C THR A 4 19.23 2.56 -25.77
N GLU A 5 19.03 2.52 -24.46
CA GLU A 5 19.74 3.41 -23.56
C GLU A 5 21.18 2.91 -23.43
N ASP A 6 22.11 3.81 -23.17
CA ASP A 6 23.50 3.45 -22.88
C ASP A 6 23.52 2.49 -21.70
N ILE A 7 24.18 1.36 -21.85
CA ILE A 7 24.32 0.36 -20.80
C ILE A 7 25.65 0.60 -20.09
N GLU A 8 25.58 1.02 -18.84
CA GLU A 8 26.76 1.15 -17.97
C GLU A 8 26.90 -0.08 -17.07
N LEU A 9 28.08 -0.68 -17.05
CA LEU A 9 28.43 -1.80 -16.17
C LEU A 9 29.59 -1.40 -15.27
N LEU A 10 29.32 -1.40 -13.97
CA LEU A 10 30.32 -1.08 -12.95
C LEU A 10 30.82 -2.36 -12.27
N TYR A 11 32.13 -2.60 -12.31
CA TYR A 11 32.76 -3.73 -11.66
C TYR A 11 33.54 -3.27 -10.43
N TYR A 12 33.22 -3.86 -9.27
CA TYR A 12 33.91 -3.58 -8.01
C TYR A 12 34.71 -4.81 -7.58
N PRO A 13 36.02 -4.86 -7.82
CA PRO A 13 36.86 -5.96 -7.36
C PRO A 13 36.98 -5.95 -5.84
N ILE A 14 36.88 -7.11 -5.23
CA ILE A 14 37.03 -7.32 -3.79
C ILE A 14 38.35 -8.06 -3.55
N ALA A 15 39.37 -7.32 -3.07
CA ALA A 15 40.72 -7.84 -2.89
C ALA A 15 41.01 -8.17 -1.42
N VAL A 16 40.19 -9.05 -0.82
CA VAL A 16 40.40 -9.55 0.54
C VAL A 16 40.71 -11.05 0.51
N LYS A 17 41.52 -11.51 1.46
CA LYS A 17 41.85 -12.92 1.59
C LYS A 17 40.60 -13.69 2.08
N ASN A 18 40.22 -14.74 1.33
CA ASN A 18 39.00 -15.53 1.59
C ASN A 18 37.70 -14.70 1.50
N ALA A 19 37.57 -13.83 0.49
CA ALA A 19 36.35 -13.07 0.25
C ALA A 19 35.12 -14.00 0.21
N ASP A 20 34.05 -13.54 0.87
CA ASP A 20 32.77 -14.23 0.88
C ASP A 20 31.60 -13.29 0.54
N TYR A 21 30.36 -13.76 0.66
CA TYR A 21 29.17 -12.96 0.34
C TYR A 21 28.99 -11.73 1.25
N THR A 22 29.58 -11.74 2.46
CA THR A 22 29.47 -10.59 3.36
C THR A 22 30.34 -9.43 2.88
N ASP A 23 31.48 -9.71 2.26
CA ASP A 23 32.33 -8.68 1.64
C ASP A 23 31.64 -8.05 0.42
N VAL A 24 30.91 -8.88 -0.36
CA VAL A 24 30.08 -8.38 -1.47
C VAL A 24 28.97 -7.49 -0.96
N ALA A 25 28.26 -7.89 0.09
CA ALA A 25 27.18 -7.11 0.71
C ALA A 25 27.70 -5.78 1.27
N GLU A 26 28.88 -5.79 1.93
CA GLU A 26 29.50 -4.57 2.45
C GLU A 26 29.93 -3.61 1.34
N LYS A 27 30.48 -4.13 0.23
CA LYS A 27 30.83 -3.30 -0.93
C LYS A 27 29.60 -2.69 -1.59
N TYR A 28 28.51 -3.46 -1.69
CA TYR A 28 27.23 -2.93 -2.20
C TYR A 28 26.62 -1.89 -1.25
N ARG A 29 26.70 -2.08 0.06
CA ARG A 29 26.27 -1.09 1.04
C ARG A 29 27.03 0.21 0.90
N GLN A 30 28.36 0.15 0.73
CA GLN A 30 29.17 1.35 0.48
C GLN A 30 28.74 2.08 -0.80
N TYR A 31 28.53 1.32 -1.86
CA TYR A 31 28.01 1.88 -3.12
C TYR A 31 26.68 2.62 -2.93
N LEU A 32 25.74 2.04 -2.18
CA LEU A 32 24.44 2.67 -1.90
C LEU A 32 24.57 3.94 -1.07
N ILE A 33 25.51 3.99 -0.11
CA ILE A 33 25.79 5.19 0.70
C ILE A 33 26.37 6.30 -0.19
N GLU A 34 27.31 5.94 -1.07
CA GLU A 34 28.04 6.91 -1.91
C GLU A 34 27.19 7.44 -3.07
N ASN A 35 26.32 6.60 -3.66
CA ASN A 35 25.62 6.88 -4.92
C ASN A 35 24.09 6.79 -4.83
N GLY A 36 23.55 6.09 -3.83
CA GLY A 36 22.12 5.81 -3.70
C GLY A 36 21.37 6.69 -2.71
N GLY A 37 22.02 7.67 -2.09
CA GLY A 37 21.40 8.55 -1.08
C GLY A 37 20.97 7.83 0.21
N VAL A 38 21.54 6.64 0.47
CA VAL A 38 21.24 5.88 1.67
C VAL A 38 22.14 6.35 2.81
N GLU A 39 21.55 6.75 3.93
CA GLU A 39 22.28 7.14 5.12
C GLU A 39 22.30 6.03 6.17
N LYS A 40 23.41 5.94 6.91
CA LYS A 40 23.48 5.05 8.06
C LYS A 40 22.64 5.62 9.19
N LYS A 41 21.49 4.99 9.47
CA LYS A 41 20.66 5.37 10.64
C LYS A 41 21.23 4.77 11.92
N SER A 42 21.13 5.51 13.02
CA SER A 42 21.34 4.96 14.37
C SER A 42 20.23 3.94 14.66
N ILE A 43 20.58 2.82 15.25
CA ILE A 43 19.60 1.84 15.73
C ILE A 43 18.93 2.48 16.96
N PRO A 44 17.58 2.62 16.98
CA PRO A 44 16.90 3.12 18.17
C PRO A 44 17.12 2.14 19.33
N GLN A 45 17.23 2.67 20.56
CA GLN A 45 17.41 1.85 21.76
C GLN A 45 16.25 0.84 21.95
N ILE A 46 15.03 1.25 21.57
CA ILE A 46 13.84 0.41 21.57
C ILE A 46 13.39 0.29 20.13
N PRO A 47 13.52 -0.90 19.50
CA PRO A 47 13.05 -1.09 18.12
C PRO A 47 11.53 -0.98 18.03
N PRO A 48 10.99 -0.42 16.95
CA PRO A 48 9.54 -0.34 16.77
C PRO A 48 8.92 -1.72 16.56
N VAL A 49 7.75 -1.93 17.15
CA VAL A 49 6.88 -3.07 16.90
C VAL A 49 5.82 -2.66 15.89
N TYR A 50 5.83 -3.27 14.72
CA TYR A 50 4.83 -3.00 13.69
C TYR A 50 3.58 -3.84 13.91
N VAL A 51 2.45 -3.17 14.14
CA VAL A 51 1.15 -3.80 14.37
C VAL A 51 0.23 -3.53 13.18
N SER A 52 -0.15 -4.56 12.44
CA SER A 52 -1.12 -4.44 11.35
C SER A 52 -2.52 -4.77 11.83
N LEU A 53 -3.40 -3.78 11.82
CA LEU A 53 -4.81 -3.90 12.14
C LEU A 53 -5.64 -4.01 10.85
N TYR A 54 -6.61 -4.92 10.82
CA TYR A 54 -7.56 -5.06 9.72
C TYR A 54 -8.91 -4.50 10.15
N GLY A 55 -9.34 -3.41 9.53
CA GLY A 55 -10.59 -2.71 9.85
C GLY A 55 -11.81 -3.50 9.40
N GLY A 56 -12.13 -3.44 8.14
CA GLY A 56 -13.34 -4.05 7.62
C GLY A 56 -13.14 -5.00 6.45
N MET A 57 -14.19 -5.77 6.18
CA MET A 57 -14.28 -6.65 5.03
C MET A 57 -15.73 -6.73 4.52
N GLU A 58 -15.87 -7.07 3.26
CA GLU A 58 -17.16 -7.45 2.72
C GLU A 58 -17.50 -8.91 3.07
N LYS A 59 -18.72 -9.12 3.54
CA LYS A 59 -19.24 -10.46 3.87
C LYS A 59 -20.62 -10.65 3.25
N LYS A 60 -20.82 -11.77 2.55
CA LYS A 60 -22.15 -12.18 2.08
C LYS A 60 -22.97 -12.68 3.28
N LYS A 61 -24.11 -12.04 3.53
CA LYS A 61 -25.09 -12.46 4.54
C LYS A 61 -26.45 -12.71 3.89
N PRO A 62 -27.13 -13.79 4.18
CA PRO A 62 -28.47 -14.02 3.64
C PRO A 62 -29.46 -13.05 4.29
N VAL A 63 -30.21 -12.33 3.46
CA VAL A 63 -31.34 -11.50 3.89
C VAL A 63 -32.56 -12.07 3.17
N LEU A 64 -33.50 -12.63 3.92
CA LEU A 64 -34.68 -13.36 3.38
C LEU A 64 -34.29 -14.42 2.33
N GLY A 65 -33.18 -15.14 2.56
CA GLY A 65 -32.67 -16.16 1.64
C GLY A 65 -31.85 -15.65 0.45
N ILE A 66 -31.76 -14.32 0.27
CA ILE A 66 -30.97 -13.70 -0.81
C ILE A 66 -29.61 -13.32 -0.27
N PRO A 67 -28.47 -13.72 -0.89
CA PRO A 67 -27.15 -13.33 -0.46
C PRO A 67 -26.92 -11.84 -0.76
N VAL A 68 -26.76 -11.04 0.29
CA VAL A 68 -26.46 -9.61 0.21
C VAL A 68 -25.06 -9.37 0.73
N THR A 69 -24.23 -8.66 -0.01
CA THR A 69 -22.90 -8.23 0.43
C THR A 69 -23.06 -7.06 1.41
N LYS A 70 -22.44 -7.19 2.59
CA LYS A 70 -22.43 -6.15 3.61
C LYS A 70 -21.02 -5.92 4.12
N LYS A 71 -20.67 -4.64 4.34
CA LYS A 71 -19.47 -4.26 5.06
C LYS A 71 -19.60 -4.72 6.52
N THR A 72 -18.55 -5.29 7.05
CA THR A 72 -18.52 -5.84 8.41
C THR A 72 -17.17 -5.52 9.03
N ALA A 73 -17.18 -5.04 10.28
CA ALA A 73 -15.95 -4.86 11.04
C ALA A 73 -15.28 -6.21 11.31
N VAL A 74 -13.96 -6.23 11.19
CA VAL A 74 -13.07 -7.31 11.67
C VAL A 74 -12.44 -6.84 12.98
N THR A 75 -11.82 -5.66 12.97
CA THR A 75 -11.35 -4.94 14.13
C THR A 75 -11.83 -3.50 13.97
N ASP A 76 -12.76 -3.04 14.77
CA ASP A 76 -13.17 -1.64 14.76
C ASP A 76 -12.13 -0.74 15.47
N PHE A 77 -12.31 0.58 15.40
CA PHE A 77 -11.33 1.52 15.96
C PHE A 77 -11.17 1.39 17.47
N MET A 78 -12.25 1.08 18.19
CA MET A 78 -12.18 0.88 19.64
C MET A 78 -11.45 -0.40 19.99
N GLN A 79 -11.73 -1.50 19.29
CA GLN A 79 -10.99 -2.76 19.43
C GLN A 79 -9.51 -2.59 19.07
N GLY A 80 -9.21 -1.82 17.99
CA GLY A 80 -7.84 -1.47 17.64
C GLY A 80 -7.11 -0.75 18.77
N ARG A 81 -7.77 0.22 19.41
CA ARG A 81 -7.25 0.91 20.59
C ARG A 81 -7.02 -0.04 21.77
N GLU A 82 -7.96 -0.93 22.05
CA GLU A 82 -7.82 -1.93 23.12
C GLU A 82 -6.62 -2.84 22.89
N ILE A 83 -6.45 -3.37 21.66
CA ILE A 83 -5.29 -4.21 21.30
C ILE A 83 -3.96 -3.45 21.54
N LEU A 84 -3.88 -2.19 21.11
CA LEU A 84 -2.68 -1.40 21.31
C LEU A 84 -2.43 -1.08 22.79
N ASN A 85 -3.48 -0.83 23.57
CA ASN A 85 -3.37 -0.64 25.01
C ASN A 85 -2.86 -1.89 25.73
N ASP A 86 -3.38 -3.07 25.39
CA ASP A 86 -2.94 -4.35 25.96
C ASP A 86 -1.45 -4.62 25.67
N LEU A 87 -0.98 -4.26 24.48
CA LEU A 87 0.44 -4.34 24.13
C LEU A 87 1.27 -3.37 24.99
N THR A 88 0.80 -2.14 25.16
CA THR A 88 1.45 -1.13 26.00
C THR A 88 1.55 -1.59 27.46
N GLU A 89 0.46 -2.10 28.03
CA GLU A 89 0.43 -2.66 29.39
C GLU A 89 1.33 -3.90 29.54
N SER A 90 1.59 -4.60 28.43
CA SER A 90 2.52 -5.74 28.38
C SER A 90 3.99 -5.31 28.20
N GLY A 91 4.27 -4.01 28.18
CA GLY A 91 5.64 -3.44 28.12
C GLY A 91 6.17 -3.20 26.70
N VAL A 92 5.30 -3.03 25.72
CA VAL A 92 5.69 -2.61 24.35
C VAL A 92 5.65 -1.08 24.29
N ASP A 93 6.84 -0.45 24.27
CA ASP A 93 6.98 1.01 24.42
C ASP A 93 7.14 1.77 23.09
N ASN A 94 7.19 1.07 21.94
CA ASN A 94 7.37 1.70 20.64
C ASN A 94 6.54 0.97 19.59
N ILE A 95 5.38 1.54 19.23
CA ILE A 95 4.43 0.91 18.32
C ILE A 95 4.27 1.76 17.06
N VAL A 96 4.33 1.09 15.91
CA VAL A 96 3.93 1.61 14.61
C VAL A 96 2.69 0.85 14.15
N ALA A 97 1.54 1.50 14.20
CA ALA A 97 0.26 0.91 13.82
C ALA A 97 -0.02 1.15 12.32
N VAL A 98 -0.31 0.08 11.58
CA VAL A 98 -0.73 0.14 10.18
C VAL A 98 -2.18 -0.34 10.10
N TYR A 99 -3.10 0.55 9.72
CA TYR A 99 -4.53 0.23 9.73
C TYR A 99 -5.06 0.05 8.31
N LYS A 100 -5.40 -1.18 7.95
CA LYS A 100 -5.90 -1.57 6.61
C LYS A 100 -7.42 -1.55 6.55
N ASN A 101 -7.97 -1.28 5.36
CA ASN A 101 -9.42 -1.32 5.11
C ASN A 101 -10.21 -0.50 6.12
N TRP A 102 -9.78 0.73 6.36
CA TRP A 102 -10.33 1.63 7.36
C TRP A 102 -11.40 2.58 6.81
N THR A 103 -11.48 2.70 5.49
CA THR A 103 -12.49 3.48 4.76
C THR A 103 -13.48 2.54 4.06
N ASP A 104 -14.59 3.08 3.60
CA ASP A 104 -15.57 2.32 2.83
C ASP A 104 -15.00 1.83 1.48
N ASN A 105 -14.23 2.68 0.79
CA ASN A 105 -13.58 2.30 -0.47
C ASN A 105 -12.50 1.23 -0.27
N GLY A 106 -11.70 1.34 0.79
CA GLY A 106 -10.71 0.33 1.16
C GLY A 106 -11.34 -1.02 1.47
N ILE A 107 -12.47 -1.06 2.20
CA ILE A 107 -13.23 -2.27 2.48
C ILE A 107 -13.74 -2.94 1.19
N GLU A 108 -14.19 -2.13 0.22
CA GLU A 108 -14.71 -2.59 -1.06
C GLU A 108 -13.63 -2.82 -2.11
N ASN A 109 -12.35 -2.65 -1.76
CA ASN A 109 -11.20 -2.71 -2.67
C ASN A 109 -11.39 -1.83 -3.93
N LYS A 110 -11.92 -0.65 -3.76
CA LYS A 110 -11.97 0.41 -4.78
C LYS A 110 -10.75 1.30 -4.66
N VAL A 111 -10.43 2.06 -5.70
CA VAL A 111 -9.40 3.10 -5.56
C VAL A 111 -9.83 4.06 -4.45
N ASP A 112 -9.01 4.16 -3.42
CA ASP A 112 -9.31 4.88 -2.19
C ASP A 112 -8.28 5.98 -1.94
N THR A 113 -8.64 7.18 -2.33
CA THR A 113 -7.85 8.39 -2.07
C THR A 113 -8.46 9.22 -0.95
N THR A 114 -9.58 8.74 -0.36
CA THR A 114 -10.32 9.47 0.66
C THR A 114 -9.81 9.17 2.06
N ALA A 115 -9.69 10.20 2.89
CA ALA A 115 -9.37 10.06 4.32
C ALA A 115 -10.65 10.01 5.17
N LYS A 116 -11.62 9.15 4.77
CA LYS A 116 -12.94 9.10 5.41
C LYS A 116 -13.15 7.77 6.14
N PRO A 117 -13.06 7.75 7.49
CA PRO A 117 -13.27 6.54 8.28
C PRO A 117 -14.64 5.90 8.06
N SER A 118 -14.67 4.59 7.88
CA SER A 118 -15.93 3.86 7.66
C SER A 118 -16.80 3.86 8.92
N SER A 119 -18.10 4.11 8.75
CA SER A 119 -19.08 4.10 9.84
C SER A 119 -19.22 2.73 10.51
N VAL A 120 -18.96 1.63 9.78
CA VAL A 120 -19.00 0.28 10.36
C VAL A 120 -17.86 0.00 11.33
N LEU A 121 -16.83 0.84 11.34
CA LEU A 121 -15.68 0.77 12.25
C LEU A 121 -15.75 1.77 13.41
N GLY A 122 -16.82 2.56 13.51
CA GLY A 122 -16.97 3.62 14.49
C GLY A 122 -16.89 5.03 13.92
N GLY A 123 -16.71 5.16 12.61
CA GLY A 123 -16.71 6.45 11.91
C GLY A 123 -15.61 7.41 12.38
N LYS A 124 -15.84 8.70 12.18
CA LYS A 124 -14.89 9.76 12.53
C LYS A 124 -14.52 9.75 14.02
N ASP A 125 -15.52 9.64 14.89
CA ASP A 125 -15.30 9.71 16.34
C ASP A 125 -14.44 8.54 16.84
N GLY A 126 -14.70 7.32 16.35
CA GLY A 126 -13.89 6.15 16.66
C GLY A 126 -12.45 6.27 16.17
N PHE A 127 -12.26 6.76 14.93
CA PHE A 127 -10.93 7.00 14.38
C PHE A 127 -10.17 8.08 15.16
N THR A 128 -10.82 9.18 15.51
CA THR A 128 -10.23 10.24 16.33
C THR A 128 -9.77 9.68 17.69
N ALA A 129 -10.63 8.91 18.38
CA ALA A 129 -10.27 8.32 19.67
C ALA A 129 -9.08 7.34 19.59
N LEU A 130 -8.93 6.62 18.48
CA LEU A 130 -7.75 5.78 18.22
C LEU A 130 -6.51 6.63 17.95
N SER A 131 -6.64 7.67 17.10
CA SER A 131 -5.52 8.57 16.74
C SER A 131 -4.99 9.33 17.95
N ASP A 132 -5.89 9.84 18.80
CA ASP A 132 -5.53 10.53 20.04
C ASP A 132 -4.77 9.59 20.98
N PHE A 133 -5.26 8.37 21.19
CA PHE A 133 -4.56 7.36 22.00
C PHE A 133 -3.15 7.07 21.48
N ILE A 134 -2.98 6.93 20.17
CA ILE A 134 -1.70 6.67 19.51
C ILE A 134 -0.75 7.86 19.72
N ALA A 135 -1.24 9.09 19.53
CA ALA A 135 -0.47 10.31 19.71
C ALA A 135 -0.06 10.52 21.19
N ASP A 136 -0.98 10.31 22.15
CA ASP A 136 -0.75 10.46 23.58
C ASP A 136 0.35 9.50 24.10
N ASN A 137 0.51 8.34 23.46
CA ASN A 137 1.55 7.37 23.78
C ASN A 137 2.85 7.56 22.97
N GLY A 138 2.91 8.55 22.07
CA GLY A 138 4.05 8.79 21.21
C GLY A 138 4.27 7.72 20.15
N TYR A 139 3.21 7.00 19.77
CA TYR A 139 3.20 5.98 18.73
C TYR A 139 2.93 6.58 17.37
N GLU A 140 3.11 5.78 16.31
CA GLU A 140 2.84 6.19 14.94
C GLU A 140 1.64 5.45 14.34
N LEU A 141 0.81 6.15 13.54
CA LEU A 141 -0.33 5.59 12.83
C LEU A 141 -0.18 5.83 11.33
N TYR A 142 -0.24 4.75 10.55
CA TYR A 142 -0.24 4.77 9.10
C TYR A 142 -1.51 4.09 8.56
N PRO A 143 -2.61 4.83 8.36
CA PRO A 143 -3.77 4.31 7.64
C PRO A 143 -3.39 3.95 6.21
N VAL A 144 -3.91 2.81 5.71
CA VAL A 144 -3.53 2.28 4.40
C VAL A 144 -4.42 2.82 3.30
N SER A 145 -3.80 3.32 2.23
CA SER A 145 -4.41 3.64 0.94
C SER A 145 -3.83 2.71 -0.13
N ASP A 146 -4.43 1.50 -0.29
CA ASP A 146 -3.94 0.47 -1.20
C ASP A 146 -4.71 0.53 -2.52
N ASN A 147 -4.10 1.11 -3.56
CA ASN A 147 -4.76 1.46 -4.81
C ASN A 147 -4.22 0.69 -6.03
N ARG A 148 -3.31 -0.27 -5.85
CA ARG A 148 -2.75 -1.03 -6.98
C ARG A 148 -3.80 -1.91 -7.66
N ASP A 149 -4.54 -2.67 -6.86
CA ASP A 149 -5.54 -3.63 -7.32
C ASP A 149 -6.92 -3.12 -6.92
N PHE A 150 -7.85 -2.98 -7.88
CA PHE A 150 -9.12 -2.34 -7.58
C PHE A 150 -10.31 -2.98 -8.30
N TYR A 151 -11.48 -2.88 -7.70
CA TYR A 151 -12.79 -3.02 -8.37
C TYR A 151 -13.30 -1.67 -8.85
N SER A 152 -14.12 -1.67 -9.90
CA SER A 152 -14.71 -0.44 -10.44
C SER A 152 -15.55 0.29 -9.40
N GLY A 153 -15.38 1.59 -9.32
CA GLY A 153 -16.06 2.50 -8.39
C GLY A 153 -15.20 3.71 -8.05
N ASN A 154 -15.75 4.67 -7.32
CA ASN A 154 -15.07 5.89 -6.91
C ASN A 154 -14.37 6.65 -8.06
N GLY A 155 -15.04 6.77 -9.22
CA GLY A 155 -14.47 7.45 -10.40
C GLY A 155 -13.57 6.58 -11.28
N TYR A 156 -13.16 5.41 -10.82
CA TYR A 156 -12.29 4.49 -11.55
C TYR A 156 -13.07 3.27 -12.08
N ASN A 157 -12.71 2.83 -13.28
CA ASN A 157 -13.34 1.68 -13.88
C ASN A 157 -12.34 0.73 -14.56
N SER A 158 -12.77 -0.52 -14.72
CA SER A 158 -11.94 -1.62 -15.21
C SER A 158 -11.58 -1.55 -16.70
N ILE A 159 -12.02 -0.54 -17.43
CA ILE A 159 -11.72 -0.33 -18.84
C ILE A 159 -10.74 0.82 -19.01
N ASN A 160 -11.06 1.98 -18.44
CA ASN A 160 -10.30 3.20 -18.70
C ASN A 160 -9.03 3.34 -17.81
N ASN A 161 -9.06 2.76 -16.61
CA ASN A 161 -8.01 2.98 -15.60
C ASN A 161 -7.11 1.75 -15.38
N THR A 162 -7.34 0.68 -16.14
CA THR A 162 -6.58 -0.58 -16.01
C THR A 162 -5.40 -0.60 -16.97
N CYS A 163 -4.24 -1.05 -16.49
CA CYS A 163 -3.09 -1.37 -17.32
C CYS A 163 -3.44 -2.32 -18.46
N VAL A 164 -2.88 -2.07 -19.62
CA VAL A 164 -2.92 -2.96 -20.78
C VAL A 164 -1.57 -3.66 -20.93
N ARG A 165 -1.62 -4.96 -21.13
CA ARG A 165 -0.43 -5.79 -21.40
C ARG A 165 0.08 -5.58 -22.81
N ILE A 166 1.30 -5.99 -23.11
CA ILE A 166 1.87 -6.02 -24.47
C ILE A 166 0.98 -6.79 -25.45
N SER A 167 0.24 -7.82 -24.97
CA SER A 167 -0.70 -8.59 -25.76
C SER A 167 -2.00 -7.84 -26.14
N GLY A 168 -2.17 -6.59 -25.68
CA GLY A 168 -3.39 -5.80 -25.86
C GLY A 168 -4.53 -6.14 -24.90
N SER A 169 -4.32 -7.09 -23.97
CA SER A 169 -5.34 -7.46 -22.97
C SER A 169 -5.21 -6.64 -21.68
N TYR A 170 -6.33 -6.38 -21.00
CA TYR A 170 -6.32 -5.73 -19.69
C TYR A 170 -5.63 -6.60 -18.64
N SER A 171 -4.84 -5.96 -17.76
CA SER A 171 -4.22 -6.61 -16.62
C SER A 171 -5.23 -6.82 -15.51
N ARG A 172 -5.43 -8.10 -15.13
CA ARG A 172 -6.40 -8.49 -14.10
C ARG A 172 -5.76 -9.40 -13.08
N ILE A 173 -6.15 -9.22 -11.83
CA ILE A 173 -5.85 -10.13 -10.74
C ILE A 173 -6.99 -11.13 -10.66
N VAL A 174 -6.72 -12.36 -11.06
CA VAL A 174 -7.73 -13.41 -11.15
C VAL A 174 -7.98 -14.00 -9.76
N SER A 175 -9.24 -14.05 -9.35
CA SER A 175 -9.64 -14.82 -8.17
C SER A 175 -9.67 -16.31 -8.51
N TYR A 176 -9.12 -17.15 -7.65
CA TYR A 176 -9.12 -18.61 -7.81
C TYR A 176 -10.03 -19.27 -6.79
N ASP A 177 -10.71 -20.32 -7.20
CA ASP A 177 -11.33 -21.27 -6.29
C ASP A 177 -10.22 -22.10 -5.63
N ARG A 178 -10.12 -22.00 -4.31
CA ARG A 178 -9.05 -22.66 -3.54
C ARG A 178 -9.15 -24.19 -3.51
N ALA A 179 -10.33 -24.73 -3.74
CA ALA A 179 -10.56 -26.16 -3.72
C ALA A 179 -10.11 -26.84 -5.02
N TYR A 180 -10.24 -26.13 -6.14
CA TYR A 180 -10.00 -26.69 -7.48
C TYR A 180 -8.82 -26.05 -8.21
N ASP A 181 -8.24 -24.99 -7.65
CA ASP A 181 -7.14 -24.19 -8.24
C ASP A 181 -7.43 -23.72 -9.68
N ILE A 182 -8.68 -23.38 -9.94
CA ILE A 182 -9.15 -22.83 -11.21
C ILE A 182 -9.68 -21.40 -11.00
N PRO A 183 -9.73 -20.56 -12.04
CA PRO A 183 -10.36 -19.24 -11.94
C PRO A 183 -11.79 -19.34 -11.42
N ASP A 184 -12.10 -18.56 -10.38
CA ASP A 184 -13.42 -18.51 -9.77
C ASP A 184 -14.37 -17.69 -10.65
N GLY A 185 -15.22 -18.37 -11.42
CA GLY A 185 -16.19 -17.74 -12.31
C GLY A 185 -17.31 -16.96 -11.59
N PHE A 186 -17.41 -17.07 -10.27
CA PHE A 186 -18.42 -16.37 -9.45
C PHE A 186 -17.86 -15.12 -8.76
N LYS A 187 -16.57 -14.84 -8.90
CA LYS A 187 -15.94 -13.64 -8.37
C LYS A 187 -15.44 -12.76 -9.49
N ASP A 188 -15.66 -11.46 -9.31
CA ASP A 188 -15.06 -10.46 -10.18
C ASP A 188 -13.54 -10.45 -10.03
N ASN A 189 -12.84 -10.17 -11.12
CA ASN A 189 -11.40 -9.99 -11.13
C ASN A 189 -11.09 -8.52 -10.81
N MET A 190 -10.12 -8.29 -9.94
CA MET A 190 -9.62 -6.93 -9.70
C MET A 190 -8.81 -6.47 -10.91
N SER A 191 -8.85 -5.19 -11.16
CA SER A 191 -8.06 -4.51 -12.19
C SER A 191 -6.73 -4.03 -11.60
N LEU A 192 -5.67 -4.00 -12.40
CA LEU A 192 -4.40 -3.40 -12.03
C LEU A 192 -4.39 -1.94 -12.48
N LEU A 193 -4.23 -0.98 -11.57
CA LEU A 193 -4.27 0.45 -11.87
C LEU A 193 -3.14 0.85 -12.82
N SER A 194 -3.45 1.60 -13.86
CA SER A 194 -2.42 2.14 -14.75
C SER A 194 -1.58 3.21 -14.05
N PRO A 195 -0.22 3.17 -14.16
CA PRO A 195 0.66 4.21 -13.62
C PRO A 195 0.36 5.62 -14.15
N ALA A 196 -0.36 5.74 -15.27
CA ALA A 196 -0.80 7.02 -15.81
C ALA A 196 -1.66 7.84 -14.83
N TYR A 197 -2.28 7.17 -13.86
CA TYR A 197 -3.13 7.80 -12.84
C TYR A 197 -2.42 8.01 -11.50
N TYR A 198 -1.12 7.73 -11.41
CA TYR A 198 -0.40 7.92 -10.15
C TYR A 198 -0.41 9.38 -9.68
N GLY A 199 -0.23 10.35 -10.62
CA GLY A 199 -0.28 11.76 -10.27
C GLY A 199 -1.59 12.16 -9.58
N ASP A 200 -2.73 11.74 -10.13
CA ASP A 200 -4.05 12.02 -9.56
C ASP A 200 -4.22 11.32 -8.22
N VAL A 201 -3.89 10.01 -8.13
CA VAL A 201 -4.05 9.22 -6.91
C VAL A 201 -3.18 9.74 -5.77
N PHE A 202 -1.91 10.03 -6.02
CA PHE A 202 -1.00 10.54 -4.99
C PHE A 202 -1.38 11.98 -4.58
N GLY A 203 -1.77 12.82 -5.54
CA GLY A 203 -2.24 14.18 -5.26
C GLY A 203 -3.49 14.18 -4.38
N ASP A 204 -4.50 13.40 -4.74
CA ASP A 204 -5.72 13.27 -3.95
C ASP A 204 -5.44 12.71 -2.54
N ILE A 205 -4.53 11.73 -2.40
CA ILE A 205 -4.14 11.20 -1.09
C ILE A 205 -3.49 12.31 -0.25
N ALA A 206 -2.52 13.05 -0.81
CA ALA A 206 -1.83 14.12 -0.10
C ALA A 206 -2.81 15.17 0.40
N GLU A 207 -3.70 15.66 -0.46
CA GLU A 207 -4.71 16.67 -0.11
C GLU A 207 -5.70 16.15 0.94
N ASN A 208 -6.33 15.00 0.70
CA ASN A 208 -7.38 14.49 1.58
C ASN A 208 -6.86 14.08 2.96
N TYR A 209 -5.64 13.52 3.04
CA TYR A 209 -5.05 13.13 4.32
C TYR A 209 -4.59 14.36 5.13
N ALA A 210 -4.01 15.36 4.46
CA ALA A 210 -3.68 16.64 5.09
C ALA A 210 -4.94 17.36 5.64
N ASP A 211 -6.00 17.43 4.85
CA ASP A 211 -7.29 18.03 5.26
C ASP A 211 -7.94 17.29 6.44
N ALA A 212 -7.72 15.98 6.52
CA ALA A 212 -8.18 15.16 7.64
C ALA A 212 -7.27 15.23 8.88
N GLY A 213 -6.12 15.93 8.80
CA GLY A 213 -5.14 16.03 9.88
C GLY A 213 -4.37 14.72 10.12
N ILE A 214 -4.26 13.86 9.11
CA ILE A 214 -3.54 12.60 9.17
C ILE A 214 -2.10 12.83 8.67
N SER A 215 -1.13 12.65 9.55
CA SER A 215 0.28 12.97 9.30
C SER A 215 1.08 11.87 8.58
N GLY A 216 0.50 10.70 8.39
CA GLY A 216 1.19 9.58 7.75
C GLY A 216 0.24 8.67 6.98
N VAL A 217 0.72 8.05 5.91
CA VAL A 217 -0.04 7.11 5.09
C VAL A 217 0.82 5.91 4.70
N SER A 218 0.21 4.74 4.68
CA SER A 218 0.81 3.56 4.05
C SER A 218 0.19 3.35 2.68
N LEU A 219 1.00 3.32 1.62
CA LEU A 219 0.53 3.14 0.24
C LEU A 219 0.25 1.67 -0.11
N GLY A 220 0.30 0.78 0.86
CA GLY A 220 0.00 -0.63 0.67
C GLY A 220 0.83 -1.27 -0.45
N ASN A 221 0.17 -1.87 -1.42
CA ASN A 221 0.82 -2.55 -2.54
C ASN A 221 1.08 -1.65 -3.75
N LEU A 222 0.68 -0.37 -3.74
CA LEU A 222 0.74 0.50 -4.92
C LEU A 222 2.14 0.56 -5.53
N THR A 223 3.18 0.53 -4.69
CA THR A 223 4.57 0.63 -5.10
C THR A 223 5.38 -0.66 -4.89
N SER A 224 4.72 -1.76 -4.54
CA SER A 224 5.39 -3.04 -4.27
C SER A 224 5.95 -3.73 -5.52
N SER A 225 5.52 -3.33 -6.71
CA SER A 225 5.98 -3.90 -7.98
C SER A 225 5.94 -2.86 -9.10
N LEU A 226 6.94 -2.90 -9.98
CA LEU A 226 6.99 -2.07 -11.17
C LEU A 226 6.39 -2.79 -12.36
N TYR A 227 5.44 -2.16 -13.01
CA TYR A 227 4.79 -2.64 -14.23
C TYR A 227 4.54 -1.48 -15.19
N GLY A 228 4.45 -1.77 -16.49
CA GLY A 228 4.14 -0.80 -17.53
C GLY A 228 2.69 -0.86 -17.96
N ASP A 229 2.25 0.13 -18.72
CA ASP A 229 0.95 0.16 -19.41
C ASP A 229 1.19 0.32 -20.91
N TYR A 230 0.88 -0.69 -21.68
CA TYR A 230 1.10 -0.75 -23.13
C TYR A 230 -0.19 -0.46 -23.92
N GLY A 231 -1.16 0.19 -23.29
CA GLY A 231 -2.38 0.67 -23.90
C GLY A 231 -2.27 2.11 -24.39
N LYS A 232 -3.26 2.89 -24.09
CA LYS A 232 -3.38 4.30 -24.51
C LYS A 232 -2.18 5.18 -24.07
N HIS A 233 -1.57 4.85 -22.94
CA HIS A 233 -0.56 5.69 -22.29
C HIS A 233 0.88 5.33 -22.67
N GLU A 234 1.12 4.11 -23.18
CA GLU A 234 2.43 3.60 -23.62
C GLU A 234 3.56 3.83 -22.61
N LEU A 235 3.32 3.46 -21.35
CA LEU A 235 4.25 3.64 -20.25
C LEU A 235 5.14 2.41 -20.05
N SER A 236 6.44 2.59 -20.07
CA SER A 236 7.41 1.59 -19.67
C SER A 236 7.46 1.43 -18.14
N ARG A 237 8.16 0.40 -17.64
CA ARG A 237 8.44 0.27 -16.20
C ARG A 237 9.30 1.42 -15.67
N GLY A 238 10.19 1.97 -16.50
CA GLY A 238 11.00 3.15 -16.16
C GLY A 238 10.13 4.38 -15.95
N ASP A 239 9.17 4.61 -16.86
CA ASP A 239 8.21 5.70 -16.73
C ASP A 239 7.35 5.54 -15.47
N ALA A 240 6.85 4.32 -15.18
CA ALA A 240 6.09 4.02 -13.97
C ALA A 240 6.89 4.27 -12.69
N LYS A 241 8.20 3.93 -12.67
CA LYS A 241 9.09 4.24 -11.56
C LYS A 241 9.20 5.75 -11.33
N ASN A 242 9.36 6.53 -12.40
CA ASN A 242 9.50 7.98 -12.30
C ASN A 242 8.20 8.62 -11.80
N LEU A 243 7.04 8.20 -12.33
CA LEU A 243 5.73 8.66 -11.86
C LEU A 243 5.49 8.32 -10.38
N ALA A 244 5.90 7.12 -9.94
CA ALA A 244 5.83 6.76 -8.53
C ALA A 244 6.74 7.64 -7.65
N ALA A 245 7.97 7.92 -8.11
CA ALA A 245 8.91 8.78 -7.38
C ALA A 245 8.41 10.24 -7.28
N GLU A 246 7.77 10.75 -8.33
CA GLU A 246 7.10 12.05 -8.30
C GLU A 246 5.92 12.06 -7.31
N GLY A 247 5.12 11.00 -7.33
CA GLY A 247 4.00 10.84 -6.41
C GLY A 247 4.45 10.79 -4.94
N PHE A 248 5.55 10.11 -4.63
CA PHE A 248 6.11 10.11 -3.27
C PHE A 248 6.47 11.51 -2.77
N LYS A 249 6.98 12.37 -3.63
CA LYS A 249 7.28 13.76 -3.24
C LYS A 249 6.03 14.52 -2.85
N LEU A 250 4.90 14.31 -3.56
CA LEU A 250 3.62 14.97 -3.23
C LEU A 250 3.09 14.58 -1.84
N ILE A 251 3.45 13.39 -1.33
CA ILE A 251 3.01 12.93 -0.02
C ILE A 251 4.00 13.32 1.09
N SER A 252 5.29 13.50 0.76
CA SER A 252 6.34 13.81 1.74
C SER A 252 6.45 15.30 2.07
N ASP A 253 5.95 16.18 1.20
CA ASP A 253 5.93 17.64 1.36
C ASP A 253 4.70 18.10 2.17
#